data_8299a0cbcc424e884a83500257b2a03e
#
_entry.id   8299a0cbcc424e884a83500257b2a03e
#
_cell.length_a   1.000
_cell.length_b   1.000
_cell.length_c   1.000
_cell.angle_alpha   90.00
_cell.angle_beta   90.00
_cell.angle_gamma   90.00
#
_symmetry.space_group_name_H-M   'P 1'
#
loop_
_entity.id
_entity.type
_entity.pdbx_description
1 polymer ?
#
loop_
_entity_poly.entity_id
_entity_poly.type
_entity_poly.pdbx_seq_one_letter_code
_entity_poly.pdbx_strand_id
1 'polypeptide(L)'
;AKKAAQNAEGSATDEGGSVEGVKPSGVVFDGAADNKRVSRTDIIKAQRLFRKKDMIIFGALLLCIILLFGFVVFGAPRGALSAVEIYFDGEKIFSYDVQTGGFECKDGFHGLATEKIGDSLFVSVETEKGFNKIEIKSNGEAKVVESDCRGGQCESSAYAVKRSGDAVLCVPHALKILGVGEND
;
A
#
# COMPACT_ATOMS: atom_id res chain seq x y z
N ALA A 1 -26.34 27.07 -30.52
CA ALA A 1 -27.35 27.82 -29.81
C ALA A 1 -27.07 27.73 -28.32
N LYS A 2 -26.44 28.77 -27.71
CA LYS A 2 -27.04 29.90 -26.98
C LYS A 2 -27.84 29.43 -25.75
N LYS A 3 -27.45 29.75 -24.51
CA LYS A 3 -27.52 30.97 -23.69
C LYS A 3 -27.00 30.60 -22.30
N ALA A 4 -26.01 31.28 -21.66
CA ALA A 4 -26.12 32.54 -20.93
C ALA A 4 -26.86 32.38 -19.59
N ALA A 5 -26.10 32.47 -18.49
CA ALA A 5 -25.83 33.61 -17.61
C ALA A 5 -26.94 33.90 -16.58
N GLN A 6 -26.52 34.08 -15.32
CA GLN A 6 -26.76 35.23 -14.42
C GLN A 6 -26.59 34.75 -12.99
N ASN A 7 -25.58 35.20 -12.25
CA ASN A 7 -25.57 36.39 -11.37
C ASN A 7 -26.70 36.45 -10.34
N ALA A 8 -26.34 36.41 -9.05
CA ALA A 8 -26.98 37.22 -8.03
C ALA A 8 -25.99 37.53 -6.91
N GLU A 9 -25.52 38.75 -6.86
CA GLU A 9 -25.00 39.48 -5.73
C GLU A 9 -26.12 39.70 -4.69
N GLY A 10 -25.73 39.84 -3.43
CA GLY A 10 -26.59 40.29 -2.33
C GLY A 10 -25.70 40.39 -1.08
N SER A 11 -25.08 41.46 -0.90
CA SER A 11 -25.48 42.70 -0.20
C SER A 11 -25.43 42.58 1.34
N ALA A 12 -24.52 43.35 1.89
CA ALA A 12 -24.25 43.64 3.29
C ALA A 12 -25.49 44.19 3.99
N THR A 13 -25.60 43.94 5.29
CA THR A 13 -26.14 44.90 6.23
C THR A 13 -25.37 44.81 7.53
N ASP A 14 -24.70 45.90 7.78
CA ASP A 14 -24.17 46.45 9.00
C ASP A 14 -25.36 46.78 9.93
N GLU A 15 -25.38 46.28 11.15
CA GLU A 15 -26.14 46.89 12.23
C GLU A 15 -25.28 46.91 13.50
N GLY A 16 -24.80 48.09 13.79
CA GLY A 16 -24.21 48.49 15.04
C GLY A 16 -25.22 48.45 16.20
N GLY A 17 -24.89 47.68 17.21
CA GLY A 17 -25.55 47.66 18.51
C GLY A 17 -24.55 48.06 19.60
N SER A 18 -24.54 49.34 19.92
CA SER A 18 -23.94 49.89 21.12
C SER A 18 -24.70 49.38 22.36
N VAL A 19 -24.02 48.67 23.23
CA VAL A 19 -24.52 48.35 24.57
C VAL A 19 -23.72 49.07 25.60
N GLU A 20 -24.43 49.97 26.26
CA GLU A 20 -24.01 50.81 27.37
C GLU A 20 -23.39 50.06 28.53
N GLY A 21 -22.53 50.78 29.23
CA GLY A 21 -21.71 50.39 30.33
C GLY A 21 -22.41 49.72 31.51
N VAL A 22 -21.85 48.62 31.89
CA VAL A 22 -22.00 48.06 33.24
C VAL A 22 -20.67 48.25 33.97
N LYS A 23 -20.67 49.18 34.95
CA LYS A 23 -19.60 49.29 35.92
C LYS A 23 -19.54 48.02 36.76
N PRO A 24 -18.42 47.30 36.84
CA PRO A 24 -18.26 46.31 37.90
C PRO A 24 -17.91 47.01 39.20
N SER A 25 -18.73 46.82 40.24
CA SER A 25 -18.50 47.17 41.61
C SER A 25 -17.18 46.55 42.11
N GLY A 26 -16.38 47.39 42.75
CA GLY A 26 -15.08 47.02 43.27
C GLY A 26 -15.17 45.94 44.34
N VAL A 27 -14.51 44.84 44.10
CA VAL A 27 -14.04 43.93 45.13
C VAL A 27 -12.60 44.27 45.39
N VAL A 28 -12.37 44.95 46.52
CA VAL A 28 -11.03 45.22 47.05
C VAL A 28 -10.51 43.89 47.60
N PHE A 29 -9.59 43.26 46.86
CA PHE A 29 -8.74 42.21 47.41
C PHE A 29 -7.44 42.82 47.87
N ASP A 30 -7.40 43.17 49.17
CA ASP A 30 -6.14 43.35 49.87
C ASP A 30 -5.52 41.97 50.10
N GLY A 31 -4.62 41.62 49.22
CA GLY A 31 -3.76 40.46 49.31
C GLY A 31 -2.43 40.82 48.67
N ALA A 32 -1.45 41.20 49.47
CA ALA A 32 -0.07 41.34 49.06
C ALA A 32 0.44 39.94 48.61
N ALA A 33 0.10 39.54 47.41
CA ALA A 33 0.72 38.40 46.75
C ALA A 33 1.92 38.93 45.96
N ASP A 34 3.10 38.55 46.41
CA ASP A 34 4.36 38.68 45.71
C ASP A 34 4.21 38.27 44.24
N ASN A 35 3.96 39.25 43.40
CA ASN A 35 3.76 39.05 41.96
C ASN A 35 5.13 38.85 41.30
N LYS A 36 5.78 37.73 41.65
CA LYS A 36 6.97 37.26 40.99
C LYS A 36 6.61 36.98 39.54
N ARG A 37 6.83 37.98 38.67
CA ARG A 37 6.69 37.81 37.20
C ARG A 37 7.53 36.64 36.79
N VAL A 38 6.89 35.46 36.66
CA VAL A 38 7.51 34.27 36.08
C VAL A 38 7.85 34.64 34.65
N SER A 39 9.12 34.78 34.38
CA SER A 39 9.61 35.09 33.03
C SER A 39 9.21 33.96 32.09
N ARG A 40 8.77 34.29 30.87
CA ARG A 40 8.51 33.30 29.83
C ARG A 40 9.69 32.35 29.62
N THR A 41 10.90 32.82 29.86
CA THR A 41 12.13 32.01 29.82
C THR A 41 12.22 31.00 30.95
N ASP A 42 11.62 31.23 32.11
CA ASP A 42 11.62 30.27 33.22
C ASP A 42 10.61 29.14 32.98
N ILE A 43 9.49 29.44 32.31
CA ILE A 43 8.52 28.46 31.89
C ILE A 43 9.13 27.52 30.83
N ILE A 44 9.89 28.07 29.87
CA ILE A 44 10.57 27.27 28.82
C ILE A 44 11.70 26.43 29.44
N LYS A 45 12.44 26.92 30.43
CA LYS A 45 13.47 26.14 31.14
C LYS A 45 12.89 25.07 32.04
N ALA A 46 11.70 25.26 32.60
CA ALA A 46 11.00 24.24 33.39
C ALA A 46 10.44 23.09 32.51
N GLN A 47 10.15 23.35 31.24
CA GLN A 47 9.81 22.34 30.25
C GLN A 47 11.06 21.69 29.66
N ARG A 48 11.84 21.02 30.49
CA ARG A 48 12.71 19.94 29.95
C ARG A 48 11.81 18.81 29.52
N LEU A 49 11.29 18.94 28.29
CA LEU A 49 10.38 17.97 27.65
C LEU A 49 10.95 16.54 27.62
N PHE A 50 12.28 16.39 27.75
CA PHE A 50 12.94 15.10 27.76
C PHE A 50 13.99 15.01 28.88
N ARG A 51 13.72 14.17 29.86
CA ARG A 51 14.75 13.73 30.81
C ARG A 51 15.63 12.70 30.10
N LYS A 52 16.92 12.59 30.52
CA LYS A 52 17.83 11.57 29.97
C LYS A 52 17.26 10.14 30.03
N LYS A 53 16.44 9.85 31.03
CA LYS A 53 15.73 8.57 31.19
C LYS A 53 14.68 8.36 30.11
N ASP A 54 13.98 9.42 29.70
CA ASP A 54 12.94 9.34 28.64
C ASP A 54 13.58 9.04 27.28
N MET A 55 14.77 9.61 27.02
CA MET A 55 15.54 9.31 25.81
C MET A 55 15.96 7.83 25.74
N ILE A 56 16.28 7.20 26.87
CA ILE A 56 16.60 5.78 26.91
C ILE A 56 15.36 4.94 26.60
N ILE A 57 14.20 5.31 27.17
CA ILE A 57 12.94 4.60 26.93
C ILE A 57 12.52 4.73 25.47
N PHE A 58 12.56 5.95 24.90
CA PHE A 58 12.26 6.16 23.49
C PHE A 58 13.24 5.46 22.55
N GLY A 59 14.55 5.46 22.90
CA GLY A 59 15.57 4.74 22.17
C GLY A 59 15.34 3.24 22.17
N ALA A 60 14.99 2.66 23.31
CA ALA A 60 14.66 1.24 23.43
C ALA A 60 13.39 0.87 22.65
N LEU A 61 12.35 1.71 22.73
CA LEU A 61 11.11 1.51 21.98
C LEU A 61 11.36 1.57 20.47
N LEU A 62 12.13 2.57 20.02
CA LEU A 62 12.49 2.69 18.60
C LEU A 62 13.30 1.48 18.12
N LEU A 63 14.26 1.02 18.93
CA LEU A 63 15.04 -0.18 18.62
C LEU A 63 14.14 -1.41 18.50
N CYS A 64 13.20 -1.61 19.43
CA CYS A 64 12.23 -2.69 19.35
C CYS A 64 11.38 -2.63 18.09
N ILE A 65 10.90 -1.43 17.69
CA ILE A 65 10.13 -1.25 16.45
C ILE A 65 10.98 -1.61 15.24
N ILE A 66 12.24 -1.16 15.18
CA ILE A 66 13.15 -1.48 14.07
C ILE A 66 13.42 -2.98 13.99
N LEU A 67 13.64 -3.65 15.13
CA LEU A 67 13.85 -5.09 15.17
C LEU A 67 12.61 -5.87 14.75
N LEU A 68 11.43 -5.48 15.23
CA LEU A 68 10.15 -6.08 14.82
C LEU A 68 9.90 -5.88 13.33
N PHE A 69 10.13 -4.66 12.83
CA PHE A 69 9.98 -4.36 11.41
C PHE A 69 10.97 -5.16 10.56
N GLY A 70 12.23 -5.23 10.99
CA GLY A 70 13.26 -6.06 10.36
C GLY A 70 12.88 -7.55 10.35
N PHE A 71 12.34 -8.06 11.45
CA PHE A 71 11.86 -9.44 11.53
C PHE A 71 10.69 -9.71 10.58
N VAL A 72 9.72 -8.80 10.50
CA VAL A 72 8.57 -8.95 9.58
C VAL A 72 9.00 -8.85 8.11
N VAL A 73 9.92 -7.92 7.78
CA VAL A 73 10.33 -7.70 6.38
C VAL A 73 11.33 -8.74 5.89
N PHE A 74 12.26 -9.17 6.76
CA PHE A 74 13.36 -10.06 6.38
C PHE A 74 13.26 -11.47 6.96
N GLY A 75 12.46 -11.66 8.01
CA GLY A 75 12.41 -12.92 8.77
C GLY A 75 11.32 -13.89 8.31
N ALA A 76 10.39 -13.49 7.44
CA ALA A 76 9.46 -14.44 6.85
C ALA A 76 10.24 -15.32 5.85
N PRO A 77 10.47 -16.61 6.12
CA PRO A 77 11.08 -17.52 5.16
C PRO A 77 10.14 -17.58 3.96
N ARG A 78 10.49 -16.89 2.89
CA ARG A 78 9.83 -17.07 1.60
C ARG A 78 10.21 -18.46 1.12
N GLY A 79 9.28 -19.40 1.20
CA GLY A 79 9.47 -20.79 0.87
C GLY A 79 9.90 -21.01 -0.58
N ALA A 80 10.42 -22.20 -0.86
CA ALA A 80 10.60 -22.65 -2.22
C ALA A 80 9.23 -22.70 -2.92
N LEU A 81 9.23 -22.46 -4.21
CA LEU A 81 8.02 -22.63 -5.04
C LEU A 81 7.65 -24.11 -5.09
N SER A 82 6.42 -24.43 -4.78
CA SER A 82 5.81 -25.74 -5.04
C SER A 82 4.93 -25.69 -6.27
N ALA A 83 4.25 -24.56 -6.49
CA ALA A 83 3.41 -24.37 -7.65
C ALA A 83 3.41 -22.93 -8.16
N VAL A 84 3.04 -22.75 -9.42
CA VAL A 84 2.72 -21.47 -10.04
C VAL A 84 1.28 -21.48 -10.48
N GLU A 85 0.49 -20.55 -9.99
CA GLU A 85 -0.93 -20.45 -10.31
C GLU A 85 -1.22 -19.17 -11.10
N ILE A 86 -2.06 -19.31 -12.12
CA ILE A 86 -2.52 -18.17 -12.93
C ILE A 86 -4.01 -17.98 -12.68
N TYR A 87 -4.37 -16.75 -12.38
CA TYR A 87 -5.73 -16.31 -12.12
C TYR A 87 -6.16 -15.30 -13.17
N PHE A 88 -7.38 -15.42 -13.63
CA PHE A 88 -8.07 -14.44 -14.45
C PHE A 88 -9.36 -14.01 -13.76
N ASP A 89 -9.52 -12.69 -13.59
CA ASP A 89 -10.67 -12.08 -12.91
C ASP A 89 -10.95 -12.66 -11.51
N GLY A 90 -9.87 -13.03 -10.81
CA GLY A 90 -9.91 -13.63 -9.47
C GLY A 90 -10.13 -15.13 -9.42
N GLU A 91 -10.36 -15.77 -10.55
CA GLU A 91 -10.56 -17.21 -10.66
C GLU A 91 -9.31 -17.93 -11.17
N LYS A 92 -8.94 -19.05 -10.54
CA LYS A 92 -7.80 -19.86 -10.95
C LYS A 92 -8.12 -20.58 -12.27
N ILE A 93 -7.32 -20.29 -13.30
CA ILE A 93 -7.47 -20.86 -14.64
C ILE A 93 -6.40 -21.88 -15.00
N PHE A 94 -5.23 -21.80 -14.30
CA PHE A 94 -4.09 -22.66 -14.60
C PHE A 94 -3.25 -22.88 -13.33
N SER A 95 -2.67 -24.06 -13.19
CA SER A 95 -1.74 -24.41 -12.12
C SER A 95 -0.60 -25.25 -12.70
N TYR A 96 0.64 -24.91 -12.35
CA TYR A 96 1.86 -25.66 -12.69
C TYR A 96 2.53 -26.16 -11.42
N ASP A 97 2.72 -27.45 -11.31
CA ASP A 97 3.44 -28.08 -10.20
C ASP A 97 4.94 -28.14 -10.51
N VAL A 98 5.74 -27.50 -9.66
CA VAL A 98 7.19 -27.36 -9.86
C VAL A 98 7.92 -28.69 -9.64
N GLN A 99 7.40 -29.56 -8.76
CA GLN A 99 8.06 -30.81 -8.39
C GLN A 99 7.86 -31.88 -9.49
N THR A 100 6.64 -31.96 -10.01
CA THR A 100 6.30 -32.98 -11.03
C THR A 100 6.48 -32.45 -12.45
N GLY A 101 6.52 -31.14 -12.64
CA GLY A 101 6.49 -30.51 -13.96
C GLY A 101 5.14 -30.67 -14.68
N GLY A 102 4.12 -31.14 -13.94
CA GLY A 102 2.76 -31.28 -14.43
C GLY A 102 2.00 -29.96 -14.40
N PHE A 103 0.95 -29.83 -15.16
CA PHE A 103 0.08 -28.67 -15.12
C PHE A 103 -1.39 -29.09 -15.28
N GLU A 104 -2.25 -28.26 -14.72
CA GLU A 104 -3.71 -28.38 -14.79
C GLU A 104 -4.32 -27.13 -15.37
N CYS A 105 -5.24 -27.26 -16.29
CA CYS A 105 -6.03 -26.19 -16.87
C CYS A 105 -7.45 -26.28 -16.34
N LYS A 106 -8.08 -25.14 -16.09
CA LYS A 106 -9.49 -25.11 -15.71
C LYS A 106 -10.36 -25.56 -16.88
N ASP A 107 -11.24 -26.52 -16.63
CA ASP A 107 -12.22 -26.99 -17.61
C ASP A 107 -13.15 -25.84 -18.04
N GLY A 108 -13.38 -25.75 -19.36
CA GLY A 108 -14.26 -24.73 -19.95
C GLY A 108 -13.66 -23.34 -20.12
N PHE A 109 -12.39 -23.12 -19.80
CA PHE A 109 -11.70 -21.86 -20.13
C PHE A 109 -11.08 -21.93 -21.53
N HIS A 110 -11.65 -21.19 -22.48
CA HIS A 110 -11.32 -21.31 -23.92
C HIS A 110 -10.14 -20.44 -24.39
N GLY A 111 -9.62 -19.58 -23.55
CA GLY A 111 -8.55 -18.63 -23.91
C GLY A 111 -7.15 -19.05 -23.50
N LEU A 112 -6.90 -20.33 -23.22
CA LEU A 112 -5.64 -20.81 -22.72
C LEU A 112 -4.98 -21.76 -23.71
N ALA A 113 -3.73 -21.48 -24.08
CA ALA A 113 -2.89 -22.35 -24.89
C ALA A 113 -1.55 -22.57 -24.19
N THR A 114 -1.05 -23.79 -24.24
CA THR A 114 0.22 -24.18 -23.65
C THR A 114 1.16 -24.74 -24.69
N GLU A 115 2.43 -24.31 -24.65
CA GLU A 115 3.49 -24.80 -25.53
C GLU A 115 4.76 -25.05 -24.71
N LYS A 116 5.35 -26.22 -24.84
CA LYS A 116 6.62 -26.53 -24.17
C LYS A 116 7.78 -26.36 -25.15
N ILE A 117 8.71 -25.47 -24.81
CA ILE A 117 9.92 -25.19 -25.60
C ILE A 117 11.13 -25.38 -24.69
N GLY A 118 11.89 -26.46 -24.94
CA GLY A 118 13.02 -26.83 -24.08
C GLY A 118 12.58 -27.11 -22.64
N ASP A 119 13.17 -26.41 -21.68
CA ASP A 119 12.87 -26.54 -20.25
C ASP A 119 11.82 -25.53 -19.76
N SER A 120 11.26 -24.73 -20.66
CA SER A 120 10.25 -23.73 -20.33
C SER A 120 8.89 -24.13 -20.88
N LEU A 121 7.86 -23.89 -20.08
CA LEU A 121 6.46 -23.96 -20.48
C LEU A 121 5.95 -22.54 -20.76
N PHE A 122 5.44 -22.33 -21.96
CA PHE A 122 4.78 -21.07 -22.34
C PHE A 122 3.28 -21.26 -22.22
N VAL A 123 2.66 -20.35 -21.47
CA VAL A 123 1.22 -20.29 -21.26
C VAL A 123 0.71 -19.00 -21.86
N SER A 124 -0.08 -19.11 -22.92
CA SER A 124 -0.75 -17.98 -23.57
C SER A 124 -2.16 -17.86 -23.03
N VAL A 125 -2.50 -16.71 -22.51
CA VAL A 125 -3.84 -16.39 -22.00
C VAL A 125 -4.41 -15.29 -22.86
N GLU A 126 -5.41 -15.61 -23.65
CA GLU A 126 -6.15 -14.70 -24.52
C GLU A 126 -7.59 -14.57 -24.04
N THR A 127 -8.01 -13.34 -23.78
CA THR A 127 -9.33 -13.03 -23.24
C THR A 127 -9.90 -11.81 -23.93
N GLU A 128 -11.15 -11.49 -23.65
CA GLU A 128 -11.76 -10.23 -24.09
C GLU A 128 -11.05 -8.96 -23.57
N LYS A 129 -10.24 -9.12 -22.50
CA LYS A 129 -9.50 -8.01 -21.88
C LYS A 129 -8.10 -7.83 -22.47
N GLY A 130 -7.62 -8.79 -23.27
CA GLY A 130 -6.32 -8.75 -23.92
C GLY A 130 -5.54 -10.07 -23.83
N PHE A 131 -4.29 -10.00 -24.21
CA PHE A 131 -3.38 -11.15 -24.36
C PHE A 131 -2.18 -11.04 -23.42
N ASN A 132 -1.80 -12.16 -22.81
CA ASN A 132 -0.55 -12.31 -22.07
C ASN A 132 0.09 -13.66 -22.40
N LYS A 133 1.40 -13.66 -22.68
CA LYS A 133 2.21 -14.86 -22.78
C LYS A 133 3.15 -14.97 -21.59
N ILE A 134 3.11 -16.07 -20.90
CA ILE A 134 3.82 -16.32 -19.64
C ILE A 134 4.81 -17.44 -19.89
N GLU A 135 6.07 -17.21 -19.54
CA GLU A 135 7.10 -18.25 -19.50
C GLU A 135 7.20 -18.78 -18.06
N ILE A 136 7.09 -20.10 -17.91
CA ILE A 136 7.31 -20.82 -16.65
C ILE A 136 8.47 -21.76 -16.87
N LYS A 137 9.58 -21.56 -16.15
CA LYS A 137 10.74 -22.43 -16.20
C LYS A 137 10.54 -23.66 -15.32
N SER A 138 11.31 -24.70 -15.54
CA SER A 138 11.29 -25.94 -14.76
C SER A 138 11.51 -25.74 -13.25
N ASN A 139 12.20 -24.68 -12.85
CA ASN A 139 12.40 -24.31 -11.44
C ASN A 139 11.24 -23.51 -10.83
N GLY A 140 10.15 -23.28 -11.58
CA GLY A 140 8.99 -22.51 -11.14
C GLY A 140 9.14 -20.99 -11.32
N GLU A 141 10.27 -20.47 -11.80
CA GLU A 141 10.37 -19.04 -12.11
C GLU A 141 9.38 -18.71 -13.25
N ALA A 142 8.46 -17.80 -12.99
CA ALA A 142 7.46 -17.40 -13.97
C ALA A 142 7.50 -15.89 -14.22
N LYS A 143 7.34 -15.49 -15.49
CA LYS A 143 7.29 -14.08 -15.91
C LYS A 143 6.41 -13.93 -17.14
N VAL A 144 5.88 -12.74 -17.33
CA VAL A 144 5.22 -12.35 -18.58
C VAL A 144 6.31 -11.99 -19.59
N VAL A 145 6.26 -12.60 -20.77
CA VAL A 145 7.23 -12.38 -21.86
C VAL A 145 6.67 -11.55 -23.00
N GLU A 146 5.34 -11.53 -23.12
CA GLU A 146 4.64 -10.76 -24.15
C GLU A 146 3.25 -10.39 -23.65
N SER A 147 2.80 -9.18 -23.94
CA SER A 147 1.43 -8.73 -23.67
C SER A 147 1.05 -7.57 -24.58
N ASP A 148 -0.23 -7.36 -24.80
CA ASP A 148 -0.77 -6.21 -25.53
C ASP A 148 -1.22 -5.07 -24.62
N CYS A 149 -0.83 -5.12 -23.33
CA CYS A 149 -1.16 -4.05 -22.40
C CYS A 149 -0.34 -2.77 -22.68
N ARG A 150 -1.01 -1.61 -22.66
CA ARG A 150 -0.40 -0.31 -22.98
C ARG A 150 0.82 0.06 -22.14
N GLY A 151 0.93 -0.47 -20.94
CA GLY A 151 2.01 -0.11 -20.01
C GLY A 151 3.24 -1.00 -20.11
N GLY A 152 3.12 -2.23 -20.62
CA GLY A 152 4.21 -3.22 -20.71
C GLY A 152 4.89 -3.53 -19.34
N GLN A 153 4.33 -3.02 -18.25
CA GLN A 153 4.96 -3.14 -16.92
C GLN A 153 5.05 -4.60 -16.46
N CYS A 154 4.06 -5.42 -16.81
CA CYS A 154 4.04 -6.84 -16.47
C CYS A 154 5.16 -7.64 -17.17
N GLU A 155 5.70 -7.15 -18.30
CA GLU A 155 6.80 -7.78 -19.04
C GLU A 155 8.18 -7.44 -18.45
N SER A 156 8.23 -6.47 -17.53
CA SER A 156 9.51 -6.09 -16.93
C SER A 156 10.12 -7.26 -16.16
N SER A 157 11.38 -7.54 -16.40
CA SER A 157 12.15 -8.59 -15.70
C SER A 157 12.23 -8.38 -14.19
N ALA A 158 11.90 -7.18 -13.70
CA ALA A 158 11.78 -6.88 -12.28
C ALA A 158 10.55 -7.56 -11.64
N TYR A 159 9.55 -7.87 -12.45
CA TYR A 159 8.32 -8.54 -12.03
C TYR A 159 8.34 -9.99 -12.50
N ALA A 160 8.95 -10.86 -11.70
CA ALA A 160 8.93 -12.30 -11.92
C ALA A 160 8.59 -12.99 -10.61
N VAL A 161 7.82 -14.07 -10.71
CA VAL A 161 7.56 -14.99 -9.60
C VAL A 161 8.80 -15.86 -9.44
N LYS A 162 9.45 -15.81 -8.29
CA LYS A 162 10.67 -16.59 -7.98
C LYS A 162 10.55 -17.35 -6.68
N ARG A 163 9.61 -16.97 -5.81
CA ARG A 163 9.44 -17.53 -4.46
C ARG A 163 7.95 -17.61 -4.15
N SER A 164 7.60 -18.40 -3.15
CA SER A 164 6.27 -18.40 -2.56
C SER A 164 5.88 -16.99 -2.10
N GLY A 165 4.64 -16.59 -2.41
CA GLY A 165 4.09 -15.27 -2.14
C GLY A 165 4.46 -14.19 -3.16
N ASP A 166 5.38 -14.44 -4.11
CA ASP A 166 5.62 -13.50 -5.21
C ASP A 166 4.42 -13.50 -6.15
N ALA A 167 4.04 -12.32 -6.63
CA ALA A 167 2.95 -12.17 -7.58
C ALA A 167 3.27 -11.16 -8.68
N VAL A 168 2.86 -11.48 -9.90
CA VAL A 168 2.84 -10.57 -11.05
C VAL A 168 1.39 -10.26 -11.37
N LEU A 169 1.08 -8.98 -11.51
CA LEU A 169 -0.27 -8.50 -11.79
C LEU A 169 -0.29 -7.75 -13.12
N CYS A 170 -1.16 -8.15 -14.02
CA CYS A 170 -1.54 -7.36 -15.18
C CYS A 170 -2.97 -6.82 -14.96
N VAL A 171 -3.04 -5.60 -14.41
CA VAL A 171 -4.32 -4.98 -14.03
C VAL A 171 -5.24 -4.77 -15.24
N PRO A 172 -4.76 -4.27 -16.40
CA PRO A 172 -5.63 -4.11 -17.57
C PRO A 172 -6.28 -5.41 -18.03
N HIS A 173 -5.56 -6.52 -17.92
CA HIS A 173 -6.05 -7.84 -18.37
C HIS A 173 -6.68 -8.67 -17.22
N ALA A 174 -6.78 -8.10 -16.00
CA ALA A 174 -7.26 -8.80 -14.81
C ALA A 174 -6.55 -10.13 -14.54
N LEU A 175 -5.25 -10.21 -14.92
CA LEU A 175 -4.43 -11.42 -14.79
C LEU A 175 -3.52 -11.30 -13.57
N LYS A 176 -3.42 -12.40 -12.81
CA LYS A 176 -2.51 -12.55 -11.69
C LYS A 176 -1.75 -13.87 -11.81
N ILE A 177 -0.43 -13.81 -11.70
CA ILE A 177 0.44 -14.97 -11.59
C ILE A 177 0.93 -15.01 -10.15
N LEU A 178 0.76 -16.11 -9.46
CA LEU A 178 1.09 -16.29 -8.04
C LEU A 178 2.02 -17.48 -7.85
N GLY A 179 3.08 -17.28 -7.10
CA GLY A 179 3.93 -18.35 -6.60
C GLY A 179 3.38 -18.91 -5.29
N VAL A 180 3.14 -20.19 -5.23
CA VAL A 180 2.61 -20.91 -4.07
C VAL A 180 3.71 -21.76 -3.46
N GLY A 181 3.80 -21.82 -2.15
CA GLY A 181 4.71 -22.66 -1.38
C GLY A 181 4.01 -23.90 -0.85
N GLU A 182 4.79 -24.85 -0.36
CA GLU A 182 4.28 -26.11 0.19
C GLU A 182 3.38 -25.92 1.42
N ASN A 183 3.47 -24.78 2.10
CA ASN A 183 2.74 -24.49 3.35
C ASN A 183 1.75 -23.31 3.23
N ASP A 184 1.39 -22.93 2.02
CA ASP A 184 0.41 -21.83 1.78
C ASP A 184 -1.03 -22.31 1.68
#